data_62e8b3a8c77984ebe504ef29a0b13a51
#
_entry.id   62e8b3a8c77984ebe504ef29a0b13a51
#
_cell.length_a   1.000
_cell.length_b   1.000
_cell.length_c   1.000
_cell.angle_alpha   90.00
_cell.angle_beta   90.00
_cell.angle_gamma   90.00
#
_symmetry.space_group_name_H-M   'P 1'
#
loop_
_entity.id
_entity.type
_entity.pdbx_description
1 polymer ?
#
loop_
_entity_poly.entity_id
_entity_poly.type
_entity_poly.pdbx_seq_one_letter_code
_entity_poly.pdbx_strand_id
1 'polypeptide(L)'
;VDYTVNWYQMLKNKYGKNFPRRTELRNFDTIEAAKVVEANEKLYINREEGFIGTALKKDEFVACCSDIDDVIIFFRDGKYIVTPVADKKFVGKNVLYVNVFKKNDKRTIYNVAYRDGKEGTTYVKRFAVTSVVRDREYDVTQGTPESRITYFSANPNGEAEIIKVTLKPNPRVRRIIFERDFSEISIKGRQAQGVILTRLPVHKIALKQKGGSTLGGRKVWFDRDILRLNYDGRGEYLGEFQSDDTILVVLNNGDFYTSNFDLSNHLSLIHI
;
A
#
# COMPACT_ATOMS: atom_id res chain seq x y z
N VAL A 1 6.81 31.23 40.02
CA VAL A 1 6.27 30.15 39.17
C VAL A 1 4.82 29.87 39.59
N ASP A 2 4.53 29.65 40.86
CA ASP A 2 3.18 29.28 41.34
C ASP A 2 2.10 30.36 41.09
N TYR A 3 2.43 31.64 41.24
CA TYR A 3 1.54 32.73 40.91
C TYR A 3 1.14 32.70 39.43
N THR A 4 2.09 32.52 38.56
CA THR A 4 1.84 32.47 37.10
C THR A 4 0.98 31.29 36.71
N VAL A 5 1.24 30.11 37.29
CA VAL A 5 0.42 28.90 37.05
C VAL A 5 -1.02 29.13 37.52
N ASN A 6 -1.20 29.67 38.73
CA ASN A 6 -2.53 29.95 39.28
C ASN A 6 -3.32 31.00 38.44
N TRP A 7 -2.60 32.01 37.92
CA TRP A 7 -3.19 33.03 37.05
C TRP A 7 -3.69 32.39 35.74
N TYR A 8 -2.89 31.57 35.08
CA TYR A 8 -3.31 30.90 33.84
C TYR A 8 -4.42 29.88 34.08
N GLN A 9 -4.44 29.19 35.21
CA GLN A 9 -5.54 28.29 35.57
C GLN A 9 -6.86 29.07 35.76
N MET A 10 -6.82 30.23 36.41
CA MET A 10 -7.96 31.09 36.55
C MET A 10 -8.49 31.59 35.20
N LEU A 11 -7.62 32.01 34.31
CA LEU A 11 -7.99 32.40 32.94
C LEU A 11 -8.61 31.24 32.16
N LYS A 12 -8.02 30.05 32.25
CA LYS A 12 -8.56 28.85 31.62
C LYS A 12 -9.96 28.51 32.12
N ASN A 13 -10.20 28.60 33.42
CA ASN A 13 -11.52 28.33 34.00
C ASN A 13 -12.56 29.37 33.59
N LYS A 14 -12.16 30.64 33.47
CA LYS A 14 -13.04 31.75 33.13
C LYS A 14 -13.40 31.81 31.65
N TYR A 15 -12.43 31.51 30.75
CA TYR A 15 -12.58 31.75 29.32
C TYR A 15 -12.42 30.48 28.44
N GLY A 16 -11.90 29.40 29.00
CA GLY A 16 -11.52 28.19 28.19
C GLY A 16 -12.69 27.54 27.45
N LYS A 17 -13.94 27.72 27.96
CA LYS A 17 -15.14 27.22 27.26
C LYS A 17 -15.43 27.98 25.96
N ASN A 18 -15.15 29.29 25.96
CA ASN A 18 -15.43 30.20 24.84
C ASN A 18 -14.27 30.18 23.81
N PHE A 19 -13.09 29.77 24.26
CA PHE A 19 -11.87 29.72 23.44
C PHE A 19 -11.23 28.34 23.55
N PRO A 20 -11.81 27.31 22.91
CA PRO A 20 -11.23 25.97 22.92
C PRO A 20 -9.86 26.00 22.25
N ARG A 21 -8.96 25.17 22.77
CA ARG A 21 -7.62 25.07 22.25
C ARG A 21 -7.67 24.49 20.85
N ARG A 22 -7.07 25.17 19.86
CA ARG A 22 -6.95 24.73 18.46
C ARG A 22 -5.60 24.05 18.17
N THR A 23 -4.63 24.14 19.10
CA THR A 23 -3.29 23.56 18.93
C THR A 23 -3.16 22.29 19.74
N GLU A 24 -2.57 21.27 19.16
CA GLU A 24 -2.18 20.04 19.82
C GLU A 24 -0.71 20.11 20.26
N LEU A 25 -0.43 19.79 21.55
CA LEU A 25 0.96 19.64 22.01
C LEU A 25 1.38 18.20 21.77
N ARG A 26 2.37 18.00 20.90
CA ARG A 26 3.00 16.70 20.67
C ARG A 26 4.46 16.77 21.08
N ASN A 27 4.96 15.70 21.66
CA ASN A 27 6.39 15.51 21.82
C ASN A 27 7.02 15.21 20.47
N PHE A 28 8.17 15.82 20.17
CA PHE A 28 8.89 15.59 18.92
C PHE A 28 9.25 14.11 18.71
N ASP A 29 9.45 13.35 19.78
CA ASP A 29 9.75 11.92 19.74
C ASP A 29 8.63 11.04 19.17
N THR A 30 7.39 11.58 19.07
CA THR A 30 6.23 10.88 18.50
C THR A 30 5.91 11.28 17.08
N ILE A 31 6.60 12.28 16.50
CA ILE A 31 6.45 12.69 15.11
C ILE A 31 7.34 11.80 14.26
N GLU A 32 6.76 10.80 13.61
CA GLU A 32 7.47 10.06 12.57
C GLU A 32 7.77 11.04 11.42
N ALA A 33 9.05 11.28 11.14
CA ALA A 33 9.48 12.21 10.09
C ALA A 33 8.79 11.90 8.75
N ALA A 34 8.56 10.64 8.43
CA ALA A 34 7.84 10.18 7.24
C ALA A 34 6.39 10.71 7.09
N LYS A 35 5.76 11.17 8.19
CA LYS A 35 4.40 11.75 8.14
C LYS A 35 4.36 13.25 7.86
N VAL A 36 5.50 13.92 7.98
CA VAL A 36 5.60 15.39 7.85
C VAL A 36 6.24 15.80 6.53
N VAL A 37 7.04 14.92 5.95
CA VAL A 37 7.77 15.19 4.70
C VAL A 37 6.84 15.06 3.50
N GLU A 38 6.80 16.06 2.66
CA GLU A 38 6.06 16.02 1.40
C GLU A 38 6.77 15.13 0.38
N ALA A 39 6.00 14.36 -0.39
CA ALA A 39 6.50 13.50 -1.45
C ALA A 39 6.86 14.34 -2.70
N ASN A 40 7.96 15.07 -2.64
CA ASN A 40 8.40 16.01 -3.68
C ASN A 40 9.26 15.36 -4.79
N GLU A 41 9.70 14.13 -4.54
CA GLU A 41 10.54 13.38 -5.48
C GLU A 41 9.70 12.39 -6.29
N LYS A 42 10.18 12.05 -7.48
CA LYS A 42 9.57 11.06 -8.37
C LYS A 42 10.48 9.86 -8.51
N LEU A 43 9.97 8.69 -8.16
CA LEU A 43 10.68 7.42 -8.30
C LEU A 43 10.45 6.85 -9.69
N TYR A 44 11.54 6.38 -10.32
CA TYR A 44 11.53 5.74 -11.64
C TYR A 44 12.24 4.39 -11.60
N ILE A 45 11.93 3.52 -12.55
CA ILE A 45 12.56 2.22 -12.71
C ILE A 45 12.98 1.97 -14.16
N ASN A 46 14.20 1.47 -14.33
CA ASN A 46 14.66 0.83 -15.56
C ASN A 46 14.68 -0.68 -15.37
N ARG A 47 13.66 -1.38 -15.90
CA ARG A 47 13.50 -2.82 -15.71
C ARG A 47 14.52 -3.65 -16.51
N GLU A 48 15.01 -3.12 -17.63
CA GLU A 48 15.97 -3.82 -18.50
C GLU A 48 17.37 -3.86 -17.88
N GLU A 49 17.78 -2.72 -17.35
CA GLU A 49 19.09 -2.59 -16.70
C GLU A 49 19.05 -2.96 -15.21
N GLY A 50 17.87 -2.93 -14.58
CA GLY A 50 17.69 -3.26 -13.16
C GLY A 50 18.05 -2.12 -12.20
N PHE A 51 17.82 -0.86 -12.60
CA PHE A 51 18.04 0.31 -11.77
C PHE A 51 16.74 0.95 -11.32
N ILE A 52 16.74 1.47 -10.10
CA ILE A 52 15.69 2.36 -9.57
C ILE A 52 16.31 3.67 -9.10
N GLY A 53 15.54 4.75 -9.09
CA GLY A 53 16.02 6.02 -8.53
C GLY A 53 15.23 7.24 -9.00
N THR A 54 15.54 8.36 -8.36
CA THR A 54 14.89 9.67 -8.66
C THR A 54 15.52 10.37 -9.85
N ALA A 55 16.78 10.07 -10.18
CA ALA A 55 17.48 10.64 -11.32
C ALA A 55 17.15 10.00 -12.68
N LEU A 56 16.40 8.91 -12.70
CA LEU A 56 16.08 8.13 -13.91
C LEU A 56 14.85 8.69 -14.67
N LYS A 57 14.82 10.00 -14.93
CA LYS A 57 13.64 10.72 -15.46
C LYS A 57 13.16 10.28 -16.85
N LYS A 58 13.94 9.49 -17.59
CA LYS A 58 13.59 8.95 -18.93
C LYS A 58 12.96 7.56 -18.87
N ASP A 59 12.99 6.93 -17.70
CA ASP A 59 12.52 5.57 -17.50
C ASP A 59 11.05 5.53 -16.98
N GLU A 60 10.55 4.36 -16.64
CA GLU A 60 9.17 4.15 -16.18
C GLU A 60 8.93 4.85 -14.83
N PHE A 61 7.96 5.75 -14.76
CA PHE A 61 7.53 6.37 -13.51
C PHE A 61 6.81 5.36 -12.62
N VAL A 62 7.16 5.33 -11.34
CA VAL A 62 6.57 4.42 -10.35
C VAL A 62 5.60 5.15 -9.43
N ALA A 63 6.09 6.12 -8.67
CA ALA A 63 5.31 6.86 -7.66
C ALA A 63 6.02 8.15 -7.24
N CYS A 64 5.28 9.04 -6.57
CA CYS A 64 5.90 10.13 -5.82
C CYS A 64 6.40 9.60 -4.48
N CYS A 65 7.55 10.08 -4.05
CA CYS A 65 8.21 9.67 -2.81
C CYS A 65 8.95 10.85 -2.18
N SER A 66 9.47 10.63 -1.00
CA SER A 66 10.41 11.50 -0.31
C SER A 66 11.80 10.85 -0.30
N ASP A 67 12.82 11.62 -0.06
CA ASP A 67 14.22 11.19 0.12
C ASP A 67 14.41 10.24 1.32
N ILE A 68 13.53 10.31 2.31
CA ILE A 68 13.56 9.46 3.51
C ILE A 68 12.73 8.18 3.38
N ASP A 69 11.97 8.02 2.30
CA ASP A 69 11.12 6.86 2.08
C ASP A 69 11.94 5.60 1.75
N ASP A 70 11.31 4.47 1.97
CA ASP A 70 11.79 3.17 1.53
C ASP A 70 10.99 2.70 0.30
N VAL A 71 11.62 1.90 -0.52
CA VAL A 71 11.03 1.29 -1.72
C VAL A 71 11.01 -0.22 -1.55
N ILE A 72 9.87 -0.86 -1.79
CA ILE A 72 9.72 -2.31 -1.85
C ILE A 72 9.78 -2.79 -3.29
N ILE A 73 10.56 -3.83 -3.52
CA ILE A 73 10.80 -4.39 -4.85
C ILE A 73 10.59 -5.89 -4.79
N PHE A 74 9.68 -6.40 -5.62
CA PHE A 74 9.46 -7.84 -5.79
C PHE A 74 10.04 -8.31 -7.11
N PHE A 75 10.64 -9.50 -7.11
CA PHE A 75 11.26 -10.13 -8.26
C PHE A 75 10.45 -11.36 -8.72
N ARG A 76 10.63 -11.74 -9.98
CA ARG A 76 9.91 -12.89 -10.57
C ARG A 76 10.31 -14.24 -9.98
N ASP A 77 11.51 -14.35 -9.40
CA ASP A 77 12.00 -15.54 -8.71
C ASP A 77 11.39 -15.75 -7.32
N GLY A 78 10.57 -14.81 -6.87
CA GLY A 78 9.89 -14.88 -5.58
C GLY A 78 10.61 -14.17 -4.46
N LYS A 79 11.69 -13.50 -4.73
CA LYS A 79 12.39 -12.68 -3.74
C LYS A 79 11.80 -11.28 -3.67
N TYR A 80 12.04 -10.59 -2.57
CA TYR A 80 11.81 -9.16 -2.46
C TYR A 80 12.81 -8.50 -1.51
N ILE A 81 13.01 -7.22 -1.71
CA ILE A 81 13.89 -6.40 -0.91
C ILE A 81 13.21 -5.05 -0.61
N VAL A 82 13.58 -4.42 0.51
CA VAL A 82 13.23 -3.04 0.80
C VAL A 82 14.50 -2.24 0.95
N THR A 83 14.56 -1.11 0.26
CA THR A 83 15.76 -0.27 0.19
C THR A 83 15.38 1.21 0.29
N PRO A 84 16.24 2.08 0.87
CA PRO A 84 15.98 3.51 0.86
C PRO A 84 15.90 4.07 -0.58
N VAL A 85 15.14 5.14 -0.74
CA VAL A 85 15.16 5.95 -1.96
C VAL A 85 16.60 6.46 -2.20
N ALA A 86 17.04 6.47 -3.45
CA ALA A 86 18.33 6.97 -3.87
C ALA A 86 18.24 7.53 -5.29
N ASP A 87 19.20 8.35 -5.69
CA ASP A 87 19.24 8.93 -7.04
C ASP A 87 19.31 7.85 -8.13
N LYS A 88 20.16 6.85 -7.94
CA LYS A 88 20.30 5.68 -8.80
C LYS A 88 20.84 4.50 -8.02
N LYS A 89 20.09 3.40 -7.94
CA LYS A 89 20.51 2.18 -7.26
C LYS A 89 20.27 0.96 -8.13
N PHE A 90 21.27 0.10 -8.24
CA PHE A 90 21.12 -1.19 -8.89
C PHE A 90 20.42 -2.16 -7.92
N VAL A 91 19.32 -2.76 -8.37
CA VAL A 91 18.52 -3.69 -7.56
C VAL A 91 18.43 -5.07 -8.18
N GLY A 92 18.90 -5.24 -9.41
CA GLY A 92 18.85 -6.49 -10.14
C GLY A 92 17.80 -6.51 -11.25
N LYS A 93 17.93 -7.48 -12.13
CA LYS A 93 16.99 -7.70 -13.25
C LYS A 93 15.78 -8.53 -12.79
N ASN A 94 14.82 -8.71 -13.68
CA ASN A 94 13.59 -9.48 -13.41
C ASN A 94 12.66 -8.88 -12.35
N VAL A 95 12.70 -7.56 -12.19
CA VAL A 95 11.79 -6.84 -11.30
C VAL A 95 10.35 -7.05 -11.76
N LEU A 96 9.50 -7.48 -10.83
CA LEU A 96 8.08 -7.73 -11.04
C LEU A 96 7.23 -6.52 -10.64
N TYR A 97 7.49 -5.97 -9.46
CA TYR A 97 6.74 -4.88 -8.87
C TYR A 97 7.65 -3.97 -8.04
N VAL A 98 7.40 -2.67 -8.08
CA VAL A 98 8.07 -1.64 -7.27
C VAL A 98 7.04 -0.64 -6.80
N ASN A 99 7.14 -0.22 -5.55
CA ASN A 99 6.39 0.91 -5.02
C ASN A 99 7.04 1.45 -3.73
N VAL A 100 6.59 2.60 -3.26
CA VAL A 100 6.98 3.15 -1.95
C VAL A 100 6.51 2.20 -0.84
N PHE A 101 7.39 1.90 0.10
CA PHE A 101 7.12 1.02 1.23
C PHE A 101 6.68 1.83 2.45
N LYS A 102 5.49 1.53 2.95
CA LYS A 102 4.97 2.12 4.19
C LYS A 102 5.18 1.13 5.35
N LYS A 103 6.06 1.46 6.27
CA LYS A 103 6.32 0.66 7.47
C LYS A 103 5.05 0.53 8.32
N ASN A 104 4.82 -0.66 8.88
CA ASN A 104 3.64 -0.99 9.68
C ASN A 104 2.30 -0.93 8.93
N ASP A 105 2.30 -0.81 7.61
CA ASP A 105 1.07 -0.89 6.82
C ASP A 105 0.55 -2.33 6.79
N LYS A 106 -0.62 -2.54 7.39
CA LYS A 106 -1.33 -3.82 7.42
C LYS A 106 -2.44 -3.90 6.36
N ARG A 107 -2.69 -2.80 5.64
CA ARG A 107 -3.77 -2.74 4.67
C ARG A 107 -3.33 -3.06 3.26
N THR A 108 -2.09 -2.78 2.89
CA THR A 108 -1.53 -3.21 1.61
C THR A 108 -1.32 -4.73 1.63
N ILE A 109 -2.21 -5.44 0.93
CA ILE A 109 -2.18 -6.89 0.82
C ILE A 109 -1.68 -7.28 -0.56
N TYR A 110 -0.68 -8.16 -0.55
CA TYR A 110 -0.14 -8.76 -1.77
C TYR A 110 -0.83 -10.09 -2.03
N ASN A 111 -1.52 -10.19 -3.18
CA ASN A 111 -2.11 -11.44 -3.67
C ASN A 111 -1.11 -12.08 -4.63
N VAL A 112 -0.66 -13.28 -4.33
CA VAL A 112 0.41 -13.95 -5.08
C VAL A 112 0.02 -15.37 -5.42
N ALA A 113 0.26 -15.77 -6.69
CA ALA A 113 0.37 -17.16 -7.07
C ALA A 113 1.80 -17.46 -7.48
N TYR A 114 2.38 -18.54 -6.96
CA TYR A 114 3.74 -18.95 -7.29
C TYR A 114 3.83 -20.44 -7.51
N ARG A 115 4.72 -20.84 -8.39
CA ARG A 115 5.08 -22.24 -8.61
C ARG A 115 6.31 -22.56 -7.75
N ASP A 116 6.23 -23.62 -6.97
CA ASP A 116 7.30 -24.10 -6.11
C ASP A 116 8.20 -25.06 -6.87
N GLY A 117 9.43 -24.63 -7.19
CA GLY A 117 10.37 -25.36 -8.02
C GLY A 117 10.03 -25.38 -9.52
N LYS A 118 10.81 -26.14 -10.29
CA LYS A 118 10.74 -26.16 -11.78
C LYS A 118 9.43 -26.72 -12.30
N GLU A 119 8.93 -27.79 -11.73
CA GLU A 119 7.70 -28.50 -12.13
C GLU A 119 6.76 -28.74 -10.96
N GLY A 120 6.94 -27.97 -9.88
CA GLY A 120 6.22 -28.17 -8.63
C GLY A 120 4.80 -27.65 -8.62
N THR A 121 4.19 -27.81 -7.45
CA THR A 121 2.83 -27.37 -7.15
C THR A 121 2.75 -25.84 -7.22
N THR A 122 1.65 -25.34 -7.78
CA THR A 122 1.34 -23.90 -7.72
C THR A 122 0.50 -23.61 -6.48
N TYR A 123 0.96 -22.64 -5.71
CA TYR A 123 0.31 -22.14 -4.50
C TYR A 123 -0.23 -20.72 -4.70
N VAL A 124 -1.25 -20.37 -3.92
CA VAL A 124 -1.77 -19.00 -3.80
C VAL A 124 -1.73 -18.56 -2.35
N LYS A 125 -1.42 -17.31 -2.12
CA LYS A 125 -1.42 -16.71 -0.79
C LYS A 125 -1.70 -15.23 -0.81
N ARG A 126 -2.12 -14.72 0.34
CA ARG A 126 -2.31 -13.31 0.65
C ARG A 126 -1.49 -12.94 1.87
N PHE A 127 -0.76 -11.86 1.81
CA PHE A 127 0.05 -11.41 2.94
C PHE A 127 0.30 -9.91 2.90
N ALA A 128 0.61 -9.33 4.07
CA ALA A 128 1.13 -7.97 4.20
C ALA A 128 2.63 -8.01 4.52
N VAL A 129 3.34 -6.95 4.16
CA VAL A 129 4.72 -6.70 4.56
C VAL A 129 4.73 -5.50 5.49
N THR A 130 4.83 -5.74 6.81
CA THR A 130 4.72 -4.69 7.82
C THR A 130 6.07 -4.20 8.34
N SER A 131 7.05 -5.11 8.43
CA SER A 131 8.39 -4.78 8.92
C SER A 131 9.45 -5.61 8.20
N VAL A 132 10.54 -4.96 7.86
CA VAL A 132 11.70 -5.55 7.17
C VAL A 132 12.98 -4.86 7.62
N VAL A 133 14.10 -5.53 7.42
CA VAL A 133 15.43 -4.92 7.51
C VAL A 133 15.79 -4.42 6.11
N ARG A 134 16.27 -3.19 5.99
CA ARG A 134 16.71 -2.58 4.74
C ARG A 134 17.81 -3.40 4.09
N ASP A 135 17.79 -3.48 2.77
CA ASP A 135 18.79 -4.15 1.93
C ASP A 135 18.98 -5.66 2.20
N ARG A 136 18.03 -6.28 2.93
CA ARG A 136 17.98 -7.72 3.13
C ARG A 136 17.00 -8.36 2.18
N GLU A 137 17.42 -9.44 1.53
CA GLU A 137 16.52 -10.27 0.71
C GLU A 137 15.59 -11.12 1.59
N TYR A 138 14.36 -11.21 1.16
CA TYR A 138 13.33 -12.07 1.73
C TYR A 138 12.69 -12.91 0.64
N ASP A 139 12.21 -14.10 0.98
CA ASP A 139 11.55 -14.98 0.05
C ASP A 139 10.03 -14.99 0.26
N VAL A 140 9.29 -14.86 -0.82
CA VAL A 140 7.83 -15.03 -0.86
C VAL A 140 7.48 -16.52 -1.03
N THR A 141 8.35 -17.29 -1.70
CA THR A 141 8.20 -18.73 -1.94
C THR A 141 8.70 -19.53 -0.74
N GLN A 142 8.90 -20.83 -0.90
CA GLN A 142 9.50 -21.67 0.14
C GLN A 142 11.04 -21.80 -0.02
N GLY A 143 11.63 -21.03 -0.93
CA GLY A 143 13.06 -21.06 -1.20
C GLY A 143 13.51 -22.25 -2.07
N THR A 144 12.57 -23.02 -2.62
CA THR A 144 12.92 -24.09 -3.56
C THR A 144 13.54 -23.48 -4.82
N PRO A 145 14.68 -24.00 -5.30
CA PRO A 145 15.31 -23.52 -6.53
C PRO A 145 14.34 -23.53 -7.73
N GLU A 146 14.45 -22.54 -8.60
CA GLU A 146 13.60 -22.33 -9.78
C GLU A 146 12.10 -22.06 -9.47
N SER A 147 11.77 -21.73 -8.21
CA SER A 147 10.46 -21.19 -7.89
C SER A 147 10.22 -19.87 -8.61
N ARG A 148 8.96 -19.63 -8.98
CA ARG A 148 8.62 -18.43 -9.76
C ARG A 148 7.23 -17.92 -9.44
N ILE A 149 7.12 -16.60 -9.29
CA ILE A 149 5.82 -15.93 -9.22
C ILE A 149 5.15 -15.99 -10.61
N THR A 150 3.93 -16.49 -10.66
CA THR A 150 3.10 -16.62 -11.86
C THR A 150 1.98 -15.60 -11.93
N TYR A 151 1.57 -15.05 -10.76
CA TYR A 151 0.64 -13.94 -10.65
C TYR A 151 0.99 -13.10 -9.43
N PHE A 152 0.83 -11.79 -9.55
CA PHE A 152 1.11 -10.84 -8.49
C PHE A 152 0.20 -9.63 -8.61
N SER A 153 -0.39 -9.20 -7.51
CA SER A 153 -1.05 -7.90 -7.37
C SER A 153 -0.79 -7.30 -6.00
N ALA A 154 -0.70 -5.98 -5.96
CA ALA A 154 -0.60 -5.20 -4.74
C ALA A 154 -1.92 -4.45 -4.55
N ASN A 155 -2.54 -4.63 -3.39
CA ASN A 155 -3.88 -4.16 -3.09
C ASN A 155 -3.84 -3.27 -1.84
N PRO A 156 -3.79 -1.93 -1.99
CA PRO A 156 -3.57 -0.99 -0.89
C PRO A 156 -4.64 -1.00 0.18
N ASN A 157 -5.81 -1.52 -0.11
CA ASN A 157 -6.94 -1.63 0.82
C ASN A 157 -7.41 -3.07 1.03
N GLY A 158 -6.55 -4.05 0.72
CA GLY A 158 -6.86 -5.47 0.91
C GLY A 158 -7.91 -6.01 -0.04
N GLU A 159 -8.00 -5.45 -1.24
CA GLU A 159 -8.91 -5.92 -2.27
C GLU A 159 -8.65 -7.39 -2.59
N ALA A 160 -9.73 -8.12 -2.82
CA ALA A 160 -9.68 -9.47 -3.32
C ALA A 160 -10.02 -9.48 -4.81
N GLU A 161 -9.36 -10.35 -5.53
CA GLU A 161 -9.50 -10.48 -6.98
C GLU A 161 -9.93 -11.89 -7.32
N ILE A 162 -10.65 -12.02 -8.44
CA ILE A 162 -10.91 -13.31 -9.06
C ILE A 162 -9.92 -13.47 -10.21
N ILE A 163 -9.11 -14.53 -10.14
CA ILE A 163 -8.17 -14.88 -11.19
C ILE A 163 -8.69 -16.04 -12.03
N LYS A 164 -8.39 -15.99 -13.32
CA LYS A 164 -8.59 -17.06 -14.29
C LYS A 164 -7.29 -17.83 -14.48
N VAL A 165 -7.33 -19.11 -14.16
CA VAL A 165 -6.20 -20.03 -14.29
C VAL A 165 -6.40 -20.89 -15.52
N THR A 166 -5.41 -20.89 -16.41
CA THR A 166 -5.37 -21.76 -17.59
C THR A 166 -4.23 -22.76 -17.41
N LEU A 167 -4.53 -24.04 -17.42
CA LEU A 167 -3.57 -25.12 -17.33
C LEU A 167 -2.94 -25.42 -18.71
N LYS A 168 -1.77 -26.02 -18.71
CA LYS A 168 -1.22 -26.59 -19.94
C LYS A 168 -2.09 -27.74 -20.43
N PRO A 169 -2.36 -27.85 -21.74
CA PRO A 169 -3.12 -28.97 -22.30
C PRO A 169 -2.54 -30.32 -21.88
N ASN A 170 -3.40 -31.18 -21.35
CA ASN A 170 -3.05 -32.54 -20.98
C ASN A 170 -4.26 -33.44 -21.28
N PRO A 171 -4.07 -34.56 -22.06
CA PRO A 171 -5.18 -35.44 -22.42
C PRO A 171 -6.00 -36.01 -21.26
N ARG A 172 -5.37 -36.08 -20.07
CA ARG A 172 -6.03 -36.60 -18.84
C ARG A 172 -6.80 -35.53 -18.06
N VAL A 173 -6.78 -34.27 -18.50
CA VAL A 173 -7.41 -33.14 -17.78
C VAL A 173 -8.61 -32.65 -18.56
N ARG A 174 -9.81 -32.87 -18.03
CA ARG A 174 -11.08 -32.45 -18.65
C ARG A 174 -11.30 -30.94 -18.56
N ARG A 175 -10.90 -30.31 -17.42
CA ARG A 175 -11.10 -28.88 -17.16
C ARG A 175 -9.77 -28.14 -17.16
N ILE A 176 -9.48 -27.50 -18.29
CA ILE A 176 -8.23 -26.76 -18.50
C ILE A 176 -8.29 -25.34 -17.91
N ILE A 177 -9.49 -24.78 -17.74
CA ILE A 177 -9.71 -23.42 -17.25
C ILE A 177 -10.56 -23.48 -16.01
N PHE A 178 -10.13 -22.77 -14.96
CA PHE A 178 -10.92 -22.58 -13.75
C PHE A 178 -10.62 -21.20 -13.13
N GLU A 179 -11.39 -20.82 -12.16
CA GLU A 179 -11.29 -19.53 -11.47
C GLU A 179 -10.93 -19.77 -10.01
N ARG A 180 -10.26 -18.79 -9.42
CA ARG A 180 -9.98 -18.76 -8.00
C ARG A 180 -10.23 -17.36 -7.46
N ASP A 181 -11.02 -17.29 -6.41
CA ASP A 181 -11.30 -16.06 -5.69
C ASP A 181 -10.30 -15.91 -4.53
N PHE A 182 -9.60 -14.78 -4.48
CA PHE A 182 -8.70 -14.47 -3.38
C PHE A 182 -9.44 -14.15 -2.07
N SER A 183 -10.72 -13.76 -2.11
CA SER A 183 -11.51 -13.52 -0.89
C SER A 183 -11.63 -14.75 0.01
N GLU A 184 -11.60 -15.94 -0.59
CA GLU A 184 -11.62 -17.22 0.13
C GLU A 184 -10.26 -17.57 0.80
N ILE A 185 -9.20 -16.80 0.51
CA ILE A 185 -7.86 -17.07 1.00
C ILE A 185 -7.56 -16.15 2.18
N SER A 186 -7.35 -16.74 3.36
CA SER A 186 -7.00 -15.99 4.56
C SER A 186 -5.65 -15.27 4.40
N ILE A 187 -5.58 -14.03 4.88
CA ILE A 187 -4.34 -13.27 4.96
C ILE A 187 -3.47 -13.90 6.05
N LYS A 188 -2.26 -14.31 5.70
CA LYS A 188 -1.30 -14.96 6.61
C LYS A 188 0.04 -14.23 6.58
N GLY A 189 0.96 -14.65 7.44
CA GLY A 189 2.32 -14.13 7.43
C GLY A 189 3.04 -14.39 6.09
N ARG A 190 3.97 -13.52 5.74
CA ARG A 190 4.74 -13.58 4.48
C ARG A 190 5.46 -14.91 4.24
N GLN A 191 5.87 -15.61 5.32
CA GLN A 191 6.57 -16.90 5.24
C GLN A 191 5.62 -18.11 5.06
N ALA A 192 4.30 -17.91 5.15
CA ALA A 192 3.35 -18.99 4.96
C ALA A 192 3.43 -19.53 3.52
N GLN A 193 3.34 -20.83 3.36
CA GLN A 193 3.35 -21.49 2.04
C GLN A 193 2.13 -21.10 1.19
N GLY A 194 0.99 -20.86 1.82
CA GLY A 194 -0.27 -20.60 1.14
C GLY A 194 -1.12 -21.85 0.94
N VAL A 195 -2.09 -21.73 0.06
CA VAL A 195 -3.05 -22.79 -0.29
C VAL A 195 -2.69 -23.35 -1.67
N ILE A 196 -2.82 -24.65 -1.85
CA ILE A 196 -2.60 -25.28 -3.15
C ILE A 196 -3.64 -24.76 -4.16
N LEU A 197 -3.18 -24.14 -5.22
CA LEU A 197 -4.01 -23.78 -6.36
C LEU A 197 -4.19 -24.96 -7.30
N THR A 198 -3.09 -25.60 -7.69
CA THR A 198 -3.08 -26.79 -8.54
C THR A 198 -1.73 -27.49 -8.50
N ARG A 199 -1.77 -28.82 -8.70
CA ARG A 199 -0.56 -29.64 -8.91
C ARG A 199 -0.25 -29.82 -10.39
N LEU A 200 -1.13 -29.33 -11.26
CA LEU A 200 -0.96 -29.44 -12.71
C LEU A 200 -0.17 -28.25 -13.25
N PRO A 201 0.57 -28.41 -14.34
CA PRO A 201 1.32 -27.32 -14.94
C PRO A 201 0.41 -26.19 -15.40
N VAL A 202 0.67 -24.98 -14.92
CA VAL A 202 -0.04 -23.78 -15.29
C VAL A 202 0.56 -23.19 -16.56
N HIS A 203 -0.30 -22.82 -17.52
CA HIS A 203 0.08 -22.07 -18.70
C HIS A 203 0.07 -20.58 -18.44
N LYS A 204 -1.08 -20.06 -17.90
CA LYS A 204 -1.28 -18.63 -17.65
C LYS A 204 -2.23 -18.41 -16.49
N ILE A 205 -1.95 -17.39 -15.68
CA ILE A 205 -2.87 -16.82 -14.71
C ILE A 205 -3.12 -15.37 -15.11
N ALA A 206 -4.37 -14.95 -15.15
CA ALA A 206 -4.77 -13.59 -15.49
C ALA A 206 -5.84 -13.10 -14.52
N LEU A 207 -5.87 -11.80 -14.28
CA LEU A 207 -6.97 -11.15 -13.60
C LEU A 207 -8.24 -11.34 -14.42
N LYS A 208 -9.31 -11.80 -13.78
CA LYS A 208 -10.66 -11.86 -14.37
C LYS A 208 -11.49 -10.67 -13.92
N GLN A 209 -11.52 -10.42 -12.62
CA GLN A 209 -12.34 -9.39 -12.01
C GLN A 209 -11.65 -8.84 -10.75
N LYS A 210 -11.68 -7.53 -10.58
CA LYS A 210 -11.32 -6.89 -9.31
C LYS A 210 -12.47 -7.10 -8.32
N GLY A 211 -12.14 -7.37 -7.07
CA GLY A 211 -13.11 -7.49 -5.98
C GLY A 211 -12.95 -6.35 -4.98
N GLY A 212 -13.85 -6.30 -4.01
CA GLY A 212 -13.81 -5.32 -2.94
C GLY A 212 -12.78 -5.65 -1.84
N SER A 213 -12.64 -4.74 -0.89
CA SER A 213 -11.80 -4.91 0.28
C SER A 213 -12.30 -6.05 1.18
N THR A 214 -11.39 -6.90 1.64
CA THR A 214 -11.68 -7.95 2.65
C THR A 214 -11.32 -7.52 4.07
N LEU A 215 -10.83 -6.28 4.25
CA LEU A 215 -10.41 -5.72 5.53
C LEU A 215 -11.48 -4.83 6.18
N GLY A 216 -12.65 -4.69 5.54
CA GLY A 216 -13.67 -3.71 5.90
C GLY A 216 -13.31 -2.29 5.45
N GLY A 217 -14.23 -1.37 5.66
CA GLY A 217 -14.05 0.02 5.31
C GLY A 217 -12.88 0.67 6.04
N ARG A 218 -12.32 1.70 5.44
CA ARG A 218 -11.29 2.53 6.05
C ARG A 218 -11.93 3.77 6.64
N LYS A 219 -11.75 4.00 7.92
CA LYS A 219 -12.23 5.22 8.57
C LYS A 219 -11.44 6.40 8.08
N VAL A 220 -12.13 7.46 7.65
CA VAL A 220 -11.54 8.67 7.08
C VAL A 220 -12.05 9.86 7.85
N TRP A 221 -11.16 10.78 8.17
CA TRP A 221 -11.44 12.07 8.80
C TRP A 221 -10.94 13.20 7.91
N PHE A 222 -11.60 14.33 7.98
CA PHE A 222 -11.20 15.56 7.30
C PHE A 222 -10.76 16.61 8.32
N ASP A 223 -9.51 17.04 8.19
CA ASP A 223 -8.95 18.12 9.00
C ASP A 223 -9.15 19.45 8.24
N ARG A 224 -10.06 20.28 8.75
CA ARG A 224 -10.41 21.56 8.14
C ARG A 224 -9.30 22.61 8.25
N ASP A 225 -8.39 22.48 9.23
CA ASP A 225 -7.34 23.47 9.44
C ASP A 225 -6.22 23.34 8.40
N ILE A 226 -5.95 22.12 7.94
CA ILE A 226 -4.95 21.84 6.92
C ILE A 226 -5.54 21.39 5.58
N LEU A 227 -6.87 21.33 5.49
CA LEU A 227 -7.65 20.93 4.30
C LEU A 227 -7.23 19.55 3.74
N ARG A 228 -6.93 18.60 4.61
CA ARG A 228 -6.48 17.26 4.24
C ARG A 228 -7.27 16.16 4.92
N LEU A 229 -7.32 15.04 4.25
CA LEU A 229 -7.82 13.80 4.82
C LEU A 229 -6.77 13.16 5.72
N ASN A 230 -7.24 12.42 6.72
CA ASN A 230 -6.36 11.60 7.56
C ASN A 230 -7.08 10.34 8.03
N TYR A 231 -6.29 9.40 8.55
CA TYR A 231 -6.77 8.14 9.14
C TYR A 231 -6.51 8.08 10.65
N ASP A 232 -6.01 9.18 11.21
CA ASP A 232 -5.54 9.26 12.60
C ASP A 232 -6.61 9.79 13.56
N GLY A 233 -7.83 10.04 13.09
CA GLY A 233 -8.94 10.52 13.91
C GLY A 233 -8.95 12.02 14.15
N ARG A 234 -8.27 12.82 13.31
CA ARG A 234 -8.22 14.29 13.45
C ARG A 234 -9.28 14.96 12.60
N GLY A 235 -10.04 15.89 13.23
CA GLY A 235 -11.06 16.66 12.56
C GLY A 235 -12.39 15.94 12.46
N GLU A 236 -13.12 16.17 11.38
CA GLU A 236 -14.48 15.67 11.16
C GLU A 236 -14.45 14.23 10.62
N TYR A 237 -15.21 13.33 11.24
CA TYR A 237 -15.36 11.96 10.76
C TYR A 237 -16.27 11.91 9.54
N LEU A 238 -15.76 11.46 8.41
CA LEU A 238 -16.51 11.36 7.16
C LEU A 238 -17.21 10.00 6.97
N GLY A 239 -16.71 8.95 7.60
CA GLY A 239 -17.27 7.59 7.47
C GLY A 239 -16.23 6.51 7.24
N GLU A 240 -16.73 5.29 6.93
CA GLU A 240 -15.92 4.16 6.50
C GLU A 240 -15.98 4.04 4.98
N PHE A 241 -14.82 4.14 4.33
CA PHE A 241 -14.69 4.15 2.87
C PHE A 241 -14.19 2.79 2.37
N GLN A 242 -14.81 2.30 1.32
CA GLN A 242 -14.35 1.16 0.52
C GLN A 242 -13.39 1.65 -0.59
N SER A 243 -12.73 0.73 -1.28
CA SER A 243 -11.75 1.05 -2.32
C SER A 243 -12.29 1.91 -3.47
N ASP A 244 -13.57 1.76 -3.78
CA ASP A 244 -14.22 2.42 -4.93
C ASP A 244 -14.99 3.69 -4.54
N ASP A 245 -15.02 4.03 -3.24
CA ASP A 245 -15.70 5.21 -2.76
C ASP A 245 -14.96 6.48 -3.16
N THR A 246 -15.73 7.52 -3.43
CA THR A 246 -15.24 8.86 -3.75
C THR A 246 -15.84 9.88 -2.83
N ILE A 247 -15.12 10.97 -2.61
CA ILE A 247 -15.58 12.11 -1.81
C ILE A 247 -16.15 13.15 -2.76
N LEU A 248 -17.39 13.58 -2.52
CA LEU A 248 -17.98 14.75 -3.15
C LEU A 248 -17.63 15.98 -2.30
N VAL A 249 -16.92 16.91 -2.88
CA VAL A 249 -16.61 18.21 -2.28
C VAL A 249 -17.52 19.25 -2.90
N VAL A 250 -18.32 19.94 -2.07
CA VAL A 250 -19.18 21.05 -2.49
C VAL A 250 -18.62 22.33 -1.89
N LEU A 251 -18.36 23.29 -2.75
CA LEU A 251 -17.79 24.59 -2.40
C LEU A 251 -18.89 25.60 -2.05
N ASN A 252 -18.54 26.63 -1.28
CA ASN A 252 -19.49 27.69 -0.89
C ASN A 252 -20.06 28.49 -2.06
N ASN A 253 -19.36 28.54 -3.19
CA ASN A 253 -19.82 29.19 -4.42
C ASN A 253 -20.81 28.35 -5.24
N GLY A 254 -21.11 27.11 -4.79
CA GLY A 254 -21.99 26.16 -5.48
C GLY A 254 -21.29 25.22 -6.45
N ASP A 255 -20.00 25.37 -6.69
CA ASP A 255 -19.23 24.41 -7.48
C ASP A 255 -19.02 23.11 -6.71
N PHE A 256 -18.79 22.04 -7.42
CA PHE A 256 -18.47 20.75 -6.81
C PHE A 256 -17.46 19.96 -7.65
N TYR A 257 -16.72 19.09 -6.98
CA TYR A 257 -15.83 18.12 -7.64
C TYR A 257 -15.79 16.82 -6.85
N THR A 258 -15.36 15.75 -7.48
CA THR A 258 -15.13 14.46 -6.83
C THR A 258 -13.64 14.20 -6.69
N SER A 259 -13.25 13.63 -5.54
CA SER A 259 -11.88 13.22 -5.25
C SER A 259 -11.88 11.81 -4.67
N ASN A 260 -10.78 11.08 -4.86
CA ASN A 260 -10.56 9.89 -4.07
C ASN A 260 -10.12 10.28 -2.64
N PHE A 261 -10.04 9.30 -1.73
CA PHE A 261 -9.65 9.53 -0.34
C PHE A 261 -8.15 9.30 -0.08
N ASP A 262 -7.30 9.55 -1.07
CA ASP A 262 -5.84 9.50 -0.88
C ASP A 262 -5.39 10.67 0.00
N LEU A 263 -4.49 10.39 0.96
CA LEU A 263 -3.97 11.40 1.89
C LEU A 263 -3.09 12.45 1.21
N SER A 264 -2.59 12.19 0.01
CA SER A 264 -1.83 13.16 -0.78
C SER A 264 -2.72 14.29 -1.32
N ASN A 265 -4.05 14.06 -1.40
CA ASN A 265 -4.97 15.04 -1.93
C ASN A 265 -5.18 16.19 -0.94
N HIS A 266 -5.00 17.40 -1.42
CA HIS A 266 -5.38 18.63 -0.75
C HIS A 266 -6.79 19.01 -1.22
N LEU A 267 -7.76 18.97 -0.31
CA LEU A 267 -9.13 19.36 -0.61
C LEU A 267 -9.27 20.86 -0.42
N SER A 268 -9.05 21.63 -1.50
CA SER A 268 -9.26 23.08 -1.46
C SER A 268 -10.76 23.37 -1.33
N LEU A 269 -11.16 23.97 -0.22
CA LEU A 269 -12.52 24.52 -0.01
C LEU A 269 -12.64 25.97 -0.48
N ILE A 270 -11.54 26.55 -0.99
CA ILE A 270 -11.46 27.93 -1.45
C ILE A 270 -10.94 27.91 -2.87
N HIS A 271 -11.81 28.24 -3.83
CA HIS A 271 -11.39 28.83 -5.07
C HIS A 271 -11.63 30.33 -4.96
N ILE A 272 -10.54 31.07 -5.03
CA ILE A 272 -10.58 32.53 -5.23
C ILE A 272 -10.81 32.80 -6.71
#